data_3037e1825d48dce83f2c2a76d11d9f97
#
_entry.id   3037e1825d48dce83f2c2a76d11d9f97
#
_cell.length_a   1.000
_cell.length_b   1.000
_cell.length_c   1.000
_cell.angle_alpha   90.00
_cell.angle_beta   90.00
_cell.angle_gamma   90.00
#
_symmetry.space_group_name_H-M   'P 1'
#
loop_
_entity.id
_entity.type
_entity.pdbx_description
1 polymer ?
#
loop_
_entity_poly.entity_id
_entity_poly.type
_entity_poly.pdbx_seq_one_letter_code
_entity_poly.pdbx_strand_id
1 'polypeptide(L)'
;MQSKHNQPCGLGDIAVSELVLQLDAAAAEKRYSVFWCNVGDADKHAVANFMADVCQTGKVVALTQLEDNRVFLMVKAGAQTGDLSASLDHEQMVPIKTHWNELDDYIALRLLFNSCSQFEGIEDEIPNDTGHLYVVSARGARRDAIEEAGTGPAKIETVETVINEDCTFELKIRTFTKRRVLIGRAAGDKKELEKINSQVGYRLSPVASVVLAHGQRDEYILRRAKGDKPSKRRDLTFSAQAEKVAYTKKGILYRELQILERRYGDFARVSLREYPRKSFYEVLKSERYARVVAERAVGQRVVVSFAHKGLAGVARQLVDRLNDSSWGVCASHGGKDVDPLAWNIVMVPNEVAENDGYALHAGVVEQHVTPDVCEPLFKAASNAKVCGAQEGILGAMLKELLVKQDVADGRVKAFDLGSFGVGSVTVCGVVNVPRKEKDKVELDERLATLTIGVDGTMDYTSHPIEDGPVDEMELELLTSDGKLDKDAYIFDVRAGERSMLARVRDTGLTTFSNTFVTLVRDYQLTGKAGRKKEFFESYNSPYYGIGTFERAGLTCYFVGVNNGTKEDLATSIHVRSVEVLEGDDLSELLVQLVNEGLSRHGAPSRWPIPVKYLNEYAAREGAAGECGICS
;
A
#
# COMPACT_ATOMS: atom_id res chain seq x y z
N MET A 1 -41.18 -8.22 5.05
CA MET A 1 -40.01 -7.93 5.92
C MET A 1 -39.21 -6.84 5.25
N GLN A 2 -39.44 -5.58 5.63
CA GLN A 2 -38.72 -4.43 5.09
C GLN A 2 -37.28 -4.42 5.61
N SER A 3 -36.32 -4.33 4.71
CA SER A 3 -34.89 -4.30 5.02
C SER A 3 -34.53 -3.02 5.82
N LYS A 4 -34.13 -3.21 7.07
CA LYS A 4 -33.54 -2.16 7.93
C LYS A 4 -32.10 -1.79 7.53
N HIS A 5 -31.79 -1.67 6.25
CA HIS A 5 -30.41 -1.52 5.81
C HIS A 5 -30.15 -0.32 4.91
N ASN A 6 -30.83 0.80 5.11
CA ASN A 6 -30.42 2.04 4.45
C ASN A 6 -30.69 3.24 5.37
N GLN A 7 -29.92 3.34 6.47
CA GLN A 7 -29.54 4.68 6.90
C GLN A 7 -28.23 5.00 6.19
N PRO A 8 -28.16 6.05 5.35
CA PRO A 8 -26.88 6.55 4.91
C PRO A 8 -26.08 6.90 6.18
N CYS A 9 -24.93 6.24 6.38
CA CYS A 9 -23.95 6.74 7.32
C CYS A 9 -23.80 8.22 7.02
N GLY A 10 -24.06 9.08 7.98
CA GLY A 10 -23.91 10.52 7.82
C GLY A 10 -22.54 10.77 7.18
N LEU A 11 -22.49 11.70 6.23
CA LEU A 11 -21.26 12.13 5.55
C LEU A 11 -20.31 12.68 6.62
N GLY A 12 -19.58 11.78 7.29
CA GLY A 12 -18.56 12.14 8.27
C GLY A 12 -17.25 12.50 7.58
N ASP A 13 -16.42 13.24 8.27
CA ASP A 13 -15.10 13.63 7.79
C ASP A 13 -14.20 12.42 7.52
N ILE A 14 -13.29 12.56 6.60
CA ILE A 14 -12.36 11.52 6.18
C ILE A 14 -11.00 11.84 6.80
N ALA A 15 -10.55 11.00 7.72
CA ALA A 15 -9.19 11.09 8.26
C ALA A 15 -8.19 10.42 7.29
N VAL A 16 -7.04 11.05 7.11
CA VAL A 16 -5.96 10.57 6.23
C VAL A 16 -4.63 10.48 6.98
N SER A 17 -3.63 9.84 6.36
CA SER A 17 -2.26 9.73 6.88
C SER A 17 -1.48 11.06 6.82
N GLU A 18 -2.06 12.11 7.36
CA GLU A 18 -1.46 13.43 7.53
C GLU A 18 -1.69 13.87 8.97
N LEU A 19 -0.65 14.38 9.62
CA LEU A 19 -0.69 14.84 11.00
C LEU A 19 -0.92 16.34 11.06
N VAL A 20 -1.65 16.76 12.08
CA VAL A 20 -1.81 18.17 12.44
C VAL A 20 -1.21 18.36 13.82
N LEU A 21 -0.29 19.31 13.93
CA LEU A 21 0.31 19.73 15.18
C LEU A 21 -0.28 21.09 15.60
N GLN A 22 -0.78 21.16 16.82
CA GLN A 22 -1.11 22.42 17.50
C GLN A 22 -0.12 22.57 18.65
N LEU A 23 0.83 23.49 18.53
CA LEU A 23 1.94 23.66 19.47
C LEU A 23 1.88 25.03 20.16
N ASP A 24 1.85 25.03 21.49
CA ASP A 24 2.20 26.20 22.29
C ASP A 24 3.71 26.17 22.59
N ALA A 25 4.50 26.84 21.74
CA ALA A 25 5.94 26.85 21.81
C ALA A 25 6.43 27.43 23.14
N ALA A 26 5.75 28.46 23.71
CA ALA A 26 6.13 29.07 24.96
C ALA A 26 5.90 28.15 26.17
N ALA A 27 4.85 27.36 26.15
CA ALA A 27 4.60 26.32 27.15
C ALA A 27 5.57 25.13 26.97
N ALA A 28 5.90 24.76 25.75
CA ALA A 28 6.87 23.68 25.44
C ALA A 28 8.26 24.05 25.98
N GLU A 29 8.75 25.29 25.77
CA GLU A 29 10.06 25.76 26.23
C GLU A 29 10.24 25.74 27.75
N LYS A 30 9.14 25.85 28.52
CA LYS A 30 9.20 25.71 29.99
C LYS A 30 9.54 24.29 30.44
N ARG A 31 9.25 23.30 29.61
CA ARG A 31 9.45 21.88 29.93
C ARG A 31 10.62 21.26 29.21
N TYR A 32 10.82 21.67 27.95
CA TYR A 32 11.81 21.08 27.05
C TYR A 32 12.50 22.13 26.21
N SER A 33 13.80 21.99 26.06
CA SER A 33 14.61 22.75 25.11
C SER A 33 14.91 21.88 23.90
N VAL A 34 15.11 22.51 22.75
CA VAL A 34 15.54 21.81 21.54
C VAL A 34 16.94 22.24 21.16
N PHE A 35 17.74 21.29 20.75
CA PHE A 35 19.08 21.48 20.22
C PHE A 35 19.22 20.74 18.91
N TRP A 36 20.14 21.20 18.08
CA TRP A 36 20.51 20.48 16.87
C TRP A 36 22.02 20.52 16.65
N CYS A 37 22.54 19.55 15.93
CA CYS A 37 23.91 19.54 15.44
C CYS A 37 23.96 18.93 14.04
N ASN A 38 24.93 19.37 13.25
CA ASN A 38 25.26 18.75 11.98
C ASN A 38 26.38 17.73 12.21
N VAL A 39 26.11 16.47 11.89
CA VAL A 39 27.07 15.38 12.06
C VAL A 39 27.98 15.22 10.83
N GLY A 40 27.85 16.12 9.84
CA GLY A 40 28.71 16.17 8.66
C GLY A 40 28.74 14.86 7.86
N ASP A 41 29.90 14.49 7.37
CA ASP A 41 30.14 13.26 6.60
C ASP A 41 30.49 12.07 7.50
N ALA A 42 30.16 12.13 8.79
CA ALA A 42 30.41 11.04 9.72
C ALA A 42 29.73 9.74 9.25
N ASP A 43 30.43 8.62 9.41
CA ASP A 43 29.83 7.35 9.07
C ASP A 43 28.68 6.99 10.01
N LYS A 44 27.80 6.11 9.57
CA LYS A 44 26.59 5.74 10.32
C LYS A 44 26.87 5.10 11.68
N HIS A 45 28.06 4.53 11.92
CA HIS A 45 28.44 3.99 13.23
C HIS A 45 28.86 5.12 14.16
N ALA A 46 29.61 6.11 13.67
CA ALA A 46 29.96 7.29 14.43
C ALA A 46 28.70 8.07 14.84
N VAL A 47 27.76 8.26 13.92
CA VAL A 47 26.48 8.90 14.20
C VAL A 47 25.66 8.11 15.22
N ALA A 48 25.60 6.78 15.11
CA ALA A 48 24.89 5.94 16.06
C ALA A 48 25.53 6.00 17.46
N ASN A 49 26.85 5.98 17.56
CA ASN A 49 27.57 6.15 18.82
C ASN A 49 27.31 7.52 19.44
N PHE A 50 27.41 8.58 18.63
CA PHE A 50 27.09 9.94 19.06
C PHE A 50 25.67 10.03 19.65
N MET A 51 24.66 9.50 18.96
CA MET A 51 23.28 9.50 19.46
C MET A 51 23.14 8.71 20.78
N ALA A 52 23.80 7.57 20.89
CA ALA A 52 23.81 6.77 22.11
C ALA A 52 24.48 7.51 23.28
N ASP A 53 25.64 8.12 23.04
CA ASP A 53 26.40 8.86 24.06
C ASP A 53 25.62 10.06 24.59
N VAL A 54 25.01 10.83 23.68
CA VAL A 54 24.17 11.97 24.08
C VAL A 54 22.97 11.52 24.91
N CYS A 55 22.36 10.40 24.58
CA CYS A 55 21.27 9.82 25.38
C CYS A 55 21.73 9.35 26.77
N GLN A 56 22.97 8.89 26.93
CA GLN A 56 23.53 8.47 28.23
C GLN A 56 23.66 9.61 29.22
N THR A 57 23.64 10.88 28.79
CA THR A 57 23.65 12.03 29.67
C THR A 57 22.43 12.08 30.61
N GLY A 58 21.35 11.35 30.28
CA GLY A 58 20.08 11.34 31.02
C GLY A 58 19.27 12.64 30.90
N LYS A 59 19.71 13.58 30.05
CA LYS A 59 19.03 14.86 29.79
C LYS A 59 18.12 14.77 28.54
N VAL A 60 18.49 13.94 27.56
CA VAL A 60 17.76 13.77 26.30
C VAL A 60 16.48 12.98 26.55
N VAL A 61 15.38 13.48 26.01
CA VAL A 61 14.04 12.84 26.04
C VAL A 61 13.77 12.13 24.71
N ALA A 62 14.14 12.77 23.61
CA ALA A 62 14.02 12.21 22.28
C ALA A 62 15.07 12.82 21.35
N LEU A 63 15.39 12.12 20.30
CA LEU A 63 16.17 12.64 19.19
C LEU A 63 15.63 12.15 17.85
N THR A 64 15.95 12.89 16.80
CA THR A 64 15.65 12.48 15.42
C THR A 64 16.81 12.87 14.50
N GLN A 65 17.13 11.97 13.56
CA GLN A 65 18.10 12.25 12.50
C GLN A 65 17.35 12.55 11.20
N LEU A 66 17.78 13.63 10.51
CA LEU A 66 17.29 13.97 9.17
C LEU A 66 18.26 13.44 8.09
N GLU A 67 17.77 13.38 6.86
CA GLU A 67 18.55 12.89 5.71
C GLU A 67 19.75 13.81 5.37
N ASP A 68 19.67 15.10 5.74
CA ASP A 68 20.71 16.11 5.54
C ASP A 68 21.80 16.11 6.64
N ASN A 69 21.93 15.02 7.37
CA ASN A 69 22.89 14.82 8.46
C ASN A 69 22.72 15.74 9.67
N ARG A 70 21.55 16.35 9.86
CA ARG A 70 21.18 17.05 11.09
C ARG A 70 20.56 16.08 12.09
N VAL A 71 20.99 16.19 13.34
CA VAL A 71 20.40 15.49 14.49
C VAL A 71 19.76 16.52 15.40
N PHE A 72 18.45 16.37 15.65
CA PHE A 72 17.72 17.21 16.60
C PHE A 72 17.50 16.46 17.90
N LEU A 73 17.60 17.19 19.01
CA LEU A 73 17.53 16.68 20.38
C LEU A 73 16.45 17.45 21.15
N MET A 74 15.49 16.74 21.72
CA MET A 74 14.55 17.27 22.70
C MET A 74 15.08 16.91 24.08
N VAL A 75 15.33 17.91 24.93
CA VAL A 75 15.96 17.74 26.24
C VAL A 75 15.12 18.37 27.34
N LYS A 76 15.27 17.90 28.59
CA LYS A 76 14.63 18.51 29.76
C LYS A 76 15.05 19.94 29.92
N ALA A 77 14.12 20.82 30.31
CA ALA A 77 14.43 22.24 30.55
C ALA A 77 15.57 22.42 31.58
N GLY A 78 16.40 23.41 31.33
CA GLY A 78 17.58 23.72 32.18
C GLY A 78 18.86 22.98 31.80
N ALA A 79 18.82 22.06 30.83
CA ALA A 79 20.05 21.48 30.27
C ALA A 79 20.85 22.53 29.53
N GLN A 80 22.17 22.52 29.75
CA GLN A 80 23.12 23.40 29.07
C GLN A 80 23.76 22.66 27.89
N THR A 81 24.27 23.40 26.92
CA THR A 81 24.98 22.84 25.76
C THR A 81 26.14 21.92 26.17
N GLY A 82 26.88 22.29 27.22
CA GLY A 82 27.98 21.48 27.76
C GLY A 82 27.54 20.12 28.32
N ASP A 83 26.29 19.99 28.78
CA ASP A 83 25.74 18.73 29.28
C ASP A 83 25.46 17.71 28.15
N LEU A 84 25.40 18.19 26.88
CA LEU A 84 25.04 17.42 25.69
C LEU A 84 26.23 17.19 24.78
N SER A 85 27.44 17.61 25.21
CA SER A 85 28.65 17.39 24.40
C SER A 85 28.97 15.90 24.29
N ALA A 86 29.18 15.43 23.08
CA ALA A 86 29.57 14.06 22.80
C ALA A 86 30.69 14.01 21.76
N SER A 87 31.47 12.96 21.73
CA SER A 87 32.53 12.74 20.77
C SER A 87 32.00 12.16 19.47
N LEU A 88 32.37 12.77 18.36
CA LEU A 88 32.13 12.27 17.02
C LEU A 88 33.50 12.12 16.33
N ASP A 89 33.97 10.91 16.13
CA ASP A 89 35.27 10.60 15.48
C ASP A 89 36.44 11.43 16.06
N HIS A 90 36.53 11.53 17.38
CA HIS A 90 37.52 12.31 18.12
C HIS A 90 37.32 13.84 18.12
N GLU A 91 36.33 14.36 17.39
CA GLU A 91 35.88 15.75 17.52
C GLU A 91 34.71 15.85 18.49
N GLN A 92 34.81 16.78 19.42
CA GLN A 92 33.73 17.04 20.36
C GLN A 92 32.64 17.88 19.68
N MET A 93 31.43 17.33 19.57
CA MET A 93 30.27 18.05 19.07
C MET A 93 29.51 18.74 20.21
N VAL A 94 29.20 20.01 20.02
CA VAL A 94 28.38 20.79 20.93
C VAL A 94 27.09 21.20 20.21
N PRO A 95 25.95 20.64 20.61
CA PRO A 95 24.67 20.97 19.99
C PRO A 95 24.30 22.46 20.16
N ILE A 96 23.74 23.04 19.12
CA ILE A 96 23.28 24.43 19.08
C ILE A 96 21.81 24.45 19.53
N LYS A 97 21.50 25.37 20.48
CA LYS A 97 20.12 25.57 20.93
C LYS A 97 19.29 26.24 19.84
N THR A 98 18.06 25.77 19.63
CA THR A 98 17.05 26.41 18.82
C THR A 98 15.72 26.52 19.58
N HIS A 99 14.74 27.23 19.03
CA HIS A 99 13.45 27.44 19.66
C HIS A 99 12.35 26.59 18.99
N TRP A 100 11.33 26.19 19.75
CA TRP A 100 10.21 25.41 19.24
C TRP A 100 9.47 26.10 18.09
N ASN A 101 9.35 27.41 18.10
CA ASN A 101 8.72 28.21 17.06
C ASN A 101 9.59 28.38 15.80
N GLU A 102 10.84 27.94 15.82
CA GLU A 102 11.76 27.94 14.67
C GLU A 102 11.81 26.60 13.99
N LEU A 103 11.17 25.57 14.56
CA LEU A 103 11.12 24.24 13.99
C LEU A 103 10.00 24.12 12.97
N ASP A 104 10.28 23.43 11.90
CA ASP A 104 9.24 22.90 11.02
C ASP A 104 8.37 21.89 11.77
N ASP A 105 7.08 21.88 11.52
CA ASP A 105 6.11 21.00 12.19
C ASP A 105 6.53 19.53 12.13
N TYR A 106 7.08 19.06 11.00
CA TYR A 106 7.49 17.68 10.83
C TYR A 106 8.67 17.29 11.74
N ILE A 107 9.59 18.23 12.04
CA ILE A 107 10.70 17.99 12.99
C ILE A 107 10.16 17.88 14.41
N ALA A 108 9.28 18.81 14.79
CA ALA A 108 8.61 18.78 16.08
C ALA A 108 7.81 17.47 16.26
N LEU A 109 7.05 17.05 15.25
CA LEU A 109 6.31 15.78 15.24
C LEU A 109 7.25 14.58 15.38
N ARG A 110 8.36 14.52 14.64
CA ARG A 110 9.34 13.43 14.77
C ARG A 110 9.92 13.34 16.18
N LEU A 111 10.28 14.47 16.80
CA LEU A 111 10.76 14.49 18.18
C LEU A 111 9.71 13.98 19.16
N LEU A 112 8.47 14.45 19.04
CA LEU A 112 7.35 14.01 19.86
C LEU A 112 7.08 12.52 19.70
N PHE A 113 6.99 12.00 18.48
CA PHE A 113 6.77 10.56 18.22
C PHE A 113 7.94 9.70 18.72
N ASN A 114 9.19 10.13 18.50
CA ASN A 114 10.35 9.39 18.98
C ASN A 114 10.46 9.37 20.50
N SER A 115 9.77 10.26 21.20
CA SER A 115 9.66 10.23 22.66
C SER A 115 8.68 9.16 23.17
N CYS A 116 7.87 8.55 22.30
CA CYS A 116 6.85 7.56 22.65
C CYS A 116 7.43 6.16 22.91
N SER A 117 8.65 6.04 23.41
CA SER A 117 9.28 4.74 23.71
C SER A 117 8.63 3.94 24.86
N GLN A 118 7.73 4.54 25.61
CA GLN A 118 7.09 3.96 26.80
C GLN A 118 5.76 3.29 26.48
N PHE A 119 5.81 2.16 25.79
CA PHE A 119 4.60 1.43 25.38
C PHE A 119 3.89 0.66 26.51
N GLU A 120 4.53 0.40 27.64
CA GLU A 120 4.01 -0.48 28.70
C GLU A 120 3.80 0.20 30.07
N GLY A 121 3.58 1.52 30.07
CA GLY A 121 3.20 2.21 31.31
C GLY A 121 4.35 2.52 32.25
N ILE A 122 5.59 2.49 31.78
CA ILE A 122 6.76 2.95 32.52
C ILE A 122 6.68 4.48 32.63
N GLU A 123 6.70 5.03 33.82
CA GLU A 123 6.51 6.48 34.04
C GLU A 123 7.75 7.31 33.65
N ASP A 124 8.94 6.72 33.66
CA ASP A 124 10.17 7.44 33.35
C ASP A 124 10.39 7.63 31.86
N GLU A 125 10.85 8.82 31.50
CA GLU A 125 11.24 9.17 30.14
C GLU A 125 12.51 8.43 29.74
N ILE A 126 12.38 7.47 28.82
CA ILE A 126 13.49 6.70 28.30
C ILE A 126 13.78 7.22 26.91
N PRO A 127 14.96 7.79 26.66
CA PRO A 127 15.30 8.28 25.35
C PRO A 127 15.41 7.11 24.36
N ASN A 128 14.87 7.34 23.18
CA ASN A 128 15.12 6.47 22.05
C ASN A 128 16.42 6.93 21.38
N ASP A 129 17.46 6.12 21.43
CA ASP A 129 18.82 6.44 20.97
C ASP A 129 19.05 6.17 19.47
N THR A 130 18.03 5.72 18.73
CA THR A 130 18.16 5.31 17.33
C THR A 130 17.80 6.40 16.31
N GLY A 131 17.25 7.51 16.75
CA GLY A 131 16.69 8.54 15.86
C GLY A 131 15.36 8.17 15.20
N HIS A 132 14.92 6.93 15.38
CA HIS A 132 13.69 6.36 14.85
C HIS A 132 13.02 5.47 15.89
N LEU A 133 11.71 5.55 16.04
CA LEU A 133 10.98 4.69 16.98
C LEU A 133 10.57 3.37 16.31
N TYR A 134 11.25 2.28 16.66
CA TYR A 134 10.95 0.94 16.18
C TYR A 134 10.18 0.13 17.23
N VAL A 135 8.86 0.05 17.09
CA VAL A 135 8.01 -0.66 18.03
C VAL A 135 7.80 -2.11 17.57
N VAL A 136 8.11 -3.06 18.46
CA VAL A 136 7.97 -4.49 18.15
C VAL A 136 6.50 -4.85 17.93
N SER A 137 6.20 -5.47 16.78
CA SER A 137 4.84 -5.88 16.43
C SER A 137 4.42 -7.16 17.17
N ALA A 138 3.11 -7.43 17.23
CA ALA A 138 2.53 -8.59 17.90
C ALA A 138 3.10 -9.96 17.49
N ARG A 139 3.67 -10.05 16.30
CA ARG A 139 4.31 -11.28 15.80
C ARG A 139 5.78 -11.39 16.18
N GLY A 140 6.44 -10.25 16.39
CA GLY A 140 7.87 -10.22 16.72
C GLY A 140 8.17 -10.64 18.13
N ALA A 141 7.21 -10.46 19.01
CA ALA A 141 7.35 -10.74 20.41
C ALA A 141 6.33 -11.77 20.88
N ARG A 142 6.69 -13.02 20.92
CA ARG A 142 6.39 -13.71 22.16
C ARG A 142 7.40 -13.14 23.15
N ARG A 143 6.97 -12.18 23.95
CA ARG A 143 7.76 -11.56 25.03
C ARG A 143 8.48 -12.62 25.84
N ASP A 144 7.77 -13.68 26.19
CA ASP A 144 8.26 -14.84 26.92
C ASP A 144 9.43 -15.56 26.20
N ALA A 145 9.40 -15.68 24.87
CA ALA A 145 10.48 -16.31 24.10
C ALA A 145 11.74 -15.45 23.96
N ILE A 146 11.63 -14.13 24.18
CA ILE A 146 12.77 -13.22 24.16
C ILE A 146 13.46 -13.22 25.52
N GLU A 147 12.69 -13.29 26.60
CA GLU A 147 13.20 -13.29 27.98
C GLU A 147 13.72 -14.67 28.39
N GLU A 148 13.03 -15.78 28.05
CA GLU A 148 13.40 -17.13 28.47
C GLU A 148 14.60 -17.74 27.75
N ALA A 149 14.89 -17.36 26.51
CA ALA A 149 15.87 -18.09 25.70
C ALA A 149 17.31 -17.54 25.75
N GLY A 150 17.57 -16.39 26.40
CA GLY A 150 18.91 -15.74 26.39
C GLY A 150 19.46 -15.42 25.00
N THR A 151 18.84 -15.93 23.95
CA THR A 151 19.28 -15.84 22.56
C THR A 151 18.32 -15.06 21.66
N GLY A 152 17.11 -14.71 22.12
CA GLY A 152 16.08 -14.01 21.35
C GLY A 152 15.74 -14.64 19.97
N PRO A 153 14.67 -14.23 19.31
CA PRO A 153 14.28 -14.76 17.99
C PRO A 153 15.30 -14.42 16.91
N ALA A 154 15.40 -15.25 15.87
CA ALA A 154 16.26 -14.99 14.71
C ALA A 154 15.88 -13.70 13.95
N LYS A 155 14.61 -13.29 14.04
CA LYS A 155 14.01 -12.18 13.31
C LYS A 155 13.00 -11.44 14.19
N ILE A 156 13.08 -10.10 14.19
CA ILE A 156 12.13 -9.21 14.86
C ILE A 156 11.47 -8.34 13.78
N GLU A 157 10.17 -8.17 13.87
CA GLU A 157 9.41 -7.24 13.05
C GLU A 157 8.86 -6.12 13.89
N THR A 158 9.09 -4.91 13.41
CA THR A 158 8.68 -3.68 14.05
C THR A 158 7.81 -2.85 13.13
N VAL A 159 7.06 -1.96 13.71
CA VAL A 159 6.39 -0.85 13.02
C VAL A 159 7.14 0.43 13.36
N GLU A 160 7.37 1.23 12.35
CA GLU A 160 7.93 2.58 12.42
C GLU A 160 6.91 3.56 11.84
N THR A 161 6.61 4.64 12.55
CA THR A 161 5.85 5.78 12.03
C THR A 161 6.84 6.75 11.39
N VAL A 162 6.90 6.74 10.06
CA VAL A 162 7.79 7.60 9.27
C VAL A 162 7.03 8.86 8.91
N ILE A 163 7.46 10.02 9.40
CA ILE A 163 6.84 11.33 9.15
C ILE A 163 7.67 12.06 8.10
N ASN A 164 7.03 12.49 7.01
CA ASN A 164 7.62 13.22 5.90
C ASN A 164 7.59 14.74 6.17
N GLU A 165 8.28 15.52 5.33
CA GLU A 165 8.39 16.98 5.47
C GLU A 165 7.06 17.72 5.37
N ASP A 166 6.09 17.17 4.63
CA ASP A 166 4.72 17.69 4.50
C ASP A 166 3.77 17.22 5.62
N CYS A 167 4.31 16.68 6.71
CA CYS A 167 3.58 16.08 7.82
C CYS A 167 2.71 14.86 7.44
N THR A 168 2.82 14.34 6.23
CA THR A 168 2.26 13.02 5.92
C THR A 168 3.07 11.93 6.59
N PHE A 169 2.46 10.76 6.82
CA PHE A 169 3.18 9.66 7.44
C PHE A 169 2.85 8.30 6.82
N GLU A 170 3.81 7.40 6.94
CA GLU A 170 3.66 6.00 6.59
C GLU A 170 3.94 5.11 7.81
N LEU A 171 3.17 4.04 7.93
CA LEU A 171 3.44 2.99 8.91
C LEU A 171 4.24 1.87 8.24
N LYS A 172 5.57 1.94 8.36
CA LYS A 172 6.50 0.99 7.72
C LYS A 172 6.78 -0.22 8.61
N ILE A 173 6.74 -1.41 8.01
CA ILE A 173 7.23 -2.62 8.67
C ILE A 173 8.72 -2.71 8.44
N ARG A 174 9.48 -2.68 9.52
CA ARG A 174 10.93 -2.91 9.49
C ARG A 174 11.25 -4.29 10.02
N THR A 175 12.18 -4.95 9.37
CA THR A 175 12.62 -6.30 9.74
C THR A 175 14.05 -6.25 10.22
N PHE A 176 14.26 -6.70 11.44
CA PHE A 176 15.58 -6.86 12.04
C PHE A 176 15.93 -8.34 12.10
N THR A 177 17.08 -8.71 11.58
CA THR A 177 17.55 -10.11 11.59
C THR A 177 18.86 -10.19 12.34
N LYS A 178 19.05 -11.24 13.14
CA LYS A 178 20.33 -11.48 13.81
C LYS A 178 21.46 -11.55 12.80
N ARG A 179 22.52 -10.79 13.03
CA ARG A 179 23.70 -10.74 12.15
C ARG A 179 24.26 -12.12 11.85
N ARG A 180 24.37 -13.00 12.88
CA ARG A 180 24.85 -14.36 12.72
C ARG A 180 24.04 -15.20 11.73
N VAL A 181 22.72 -14.98 11.67
CA VAL A 181 21.82 -15.68 10.73
C VAL A 181 22.09 -15.21 9.30
N LEU A 182 22.30 -13.92 9.11
CA LEU A 182 22.61 -13.35 7.81
C LEU A 182 23.99 -13.79 7.32
N ILE A 183 25.01 -13.79 8.20
CA ILE A 183 26.35 -14.28 7.89
C ILE A 183 26.29 -15.76 7.48
N GLY A 184 25.54 -16.60 8.21
CA GLY A 184 25.38 -18.01 7.86
C GLY A 184 24.72 -18.22 6.48
N ARG A 185 23.79 -17.36 6.07
CA ARG A 185 23.14 -17.40 4.74
C ARG A 185 23.98 -16.79 3.62
N ALA A 186 24.86 -15.86 3.96
CA ALA A 186 25.78 -15.22 3.02
C ALA A 186 27.10 -15.99 2.84
N ALA A 187 27.20 -17.22 3.38
CA ALA A 187 28.44 -18.01 3.35
C ALA A 187 28.98 -18.14 1.93
N GLY A 188 30.20 -17.58 1.68
CA GLY A 188 30.86 -17.56 0.37
C GLY A 188 30.64 -16.29 -0.48
N ASP A 189 29.70 -15.41 -0.15
CA ASP A 189 29.47 -14.14 -0.85
C ASP A 189 30.17 -12.98 -0.12
N LYS A 190 31.36 -12.62 -0.56
CA LYS A 190 32.18 -11.55 0.07
C LYS A 190 31.46 -10.18 0.07
N LYS A 191 30.80 -9.81 -1.05
CA LYS A 191 30.10 -8.52 -1.14
C LYS A 191 28.91 -8.45 -0.18
N GLU A 192 28.21 -9.57 -0.03
CA GLU A 192 27.11 -9.65 0.91
C GLU A 192 27.59 -9.59 2.37
N LEU A 193 28.70 -10.26 2.69
CA LEU A 193 29.33 -10.20 4.02
C LEU A 193 29.79 -8.78 4.37
N GLU A 194 30.41 -8.06 3.43
CA GLU A 194 30.80 -6.65 3.63
C GLU A 194 29.58 -5.78 3.93
N LYS A 195 28.49 -5.92 3.16
CA LYS A 195 27.23 -5.21 3.40
C LYS A 195 26.64 -5.53 4.77
N ILE A 196 26.69 -6.76 5.23
CA ILE A 196 26.21 -7.17 6.56
C ILE A 196 27.09 -6.54 7.65
N ASN A 197 28.40 -6.58 7.48
CA ASN A 197 29.35 -6.07 8.47
C ASN A 197 29.34 -4.54 8.60
N SER A 198 28.96 -3.85 7.54
CA SER A 198 28.83 -2.39 7.55
C SER A 198 27.51 -1.88 8.16
N GLN A 199 26.61 -2.73 8.65
CA GLN A 199 25.34 -2.28 9.26
C GLN A 199 25.50 -1.96 10.74
N VAL A 200 24.75 -0.95 11.21
CA VAL A 200 24.59 -0.65 12.64
C VAL A 200 23.89 -1.80 13.34
N GLY A 201 24.27 -2.10 14.58
CA GLY A 201 23.63 -3.10 15.42
C GLY A 201 22.46 -2.52 16.23
N TYR A 202 21.46 -3.38 16.49
CA TYR A 202 20.29 -3.06 17.29
C TYR A 202 20.02 -4.18 18.30
N ARG A 203 19.40 -3.82 19.44
CA ARG A 203 18.95 -4.74 20.48
C ARG A 203 17.58 -4.32 20.99
N LEU A 204 16.89 -5.19 21.69
CA LEU A 204 15.72 -4.79 22.45
C LEU A 204 16.15 -3.83 23.56
N SER A 205 15.40 -2.75 23.73
CA SER A 205 15.65 -1.84 24.85
C SER A 205 15.46 -2.60 26.17
N PRO A 206 16.41 -2.54 27.09
CA PRO A 206 16.30 -3.23 28.37
C PRO A 206 15.21 -2.65 29.27
N VAL A 207 14.80 -1.42 29.00
CA VAL A 207 13.83 -0.68 29.82
C VAL A 207 12.45 -0.62 29.16
N ALA A 208 12.42 -0.55 27.81
CA ALA A 208 11.19 -0.58 27.04
C ALA A 208 11.20 -1.84 26.14
N SER A 209 10.86 -2.99 26.70
CA SER A 209 10.97 -4.32 26.06
C SER A 209 10.29 -4.47 24.69
N VAL A 210 9.58 -3.46 24.22
CA VAL A 210 8.90 -3.40 22.92
C VAL A 210 9.56 -2.45 21.94
N VAL A 211 10.67 -1.81 22.29
CA VAL A 211 11.36 -0.83 21.46
C VAL A 211 12.79 -1.31 21.17
N LEU A 212 13.27 -1.11 19.95
CA LEU A 212 14.66 -1.35 19.61
C LEU A 212 15.51 -0.12 19.93
N ALA A 213 16.71 -0.41 20.43
CA ALA A 213 17.76 0.57 20.74
C ALA A 213 19.05 0.18 20.00
N HIS A 214 20.03 1.08 19.95
CA HIS A 214 21.35 0.70 19.44
C HIS A 214 21.96 -0.45 20.25
N GLY A 215 22.67 -1.33 19.58
CA GLY A 215 23.26 -2.54 20.13
C GLY A 215 24.63 -2.86 19.55
N GLN A 216 25.23 -3.95 20.01
CA GLN A 216 26.52 -4.40 19.54
C GLN A 216 26.44 -5.04 18.15
N ARG A 217 27.59 -5.20 17.50
CA ARG A 217 27.69 -5.70 16.12
C ARG A 217 27.14 -7.12 15.92
N ASP A 218 27.11 -7.95 16.94
CA ASP A 218 26.67 -9.35 16.90
C ASP A 218 25.18 -9.54 17.16
N GLU A 219 24.43 -8.46 17.43
CA GLU A 219 22.99 -8.50 17.65
C GLU A 219 22.18 -8.43 16.35
N TYR A 220 21.13 -7.62 16.31
CA TYR A 220 20.26 -7.48 15.14
C TYR A 220 20.76 -6.40 14.19
N ILE A 221 20.48 -6.54 12.91
CA ILE A 221 20.63 -5.46 11.94
C ILE A 221 19.34 -5.28 11.15
N LEU A 222 19.10 -4.04 10.70
CA LEU A 222 17.93 -3.68 9.91
C LEU A 222 18.05 -4.25 8.48
N ARG A 223 17.78 -5.54 8.34
CA ARG A 223 17.88 -6.24 7.07
C ARG A 223 17.06 -7.52 7.04
N ARG A 224 16.46 -7.81 5.88
CA ARG A 224 15.89 -9.13 5.60
C ARG A 224 16.97 -10.09 5.14
N ALA A 225 16.82 -11.36 5.45
CA ALA A 225 17.69 -12.38 4.91
C ALA A 225 17.37 -12.61 3.42
N LYS A 226 18.40 -12.91 2.62
CA LYS A 226 18.24 -13.25 1.20
C LYS A 226 17.27 -14.42 1.05
N GLY A 227 16.29 -14.29 0.16
CA GLY A 227 15.20 -15.26 -0.03
C GLY A 227 14.01 -15.11 0.92
N ASP A 228 14.08 -14.25 1.95
CA ASP A 228 12.90 -13.91 2.74
C ASP A 228 11.97 -13.01 1.91
N LYS A 229 10.85 -13.57 1.46
CA LYS A 229 9.80 -12.79 0.80
C LYS A 229 9.27 -11.73 1.78
N PRO A 230 8.95 -10.50 1.29
CA PRO A 230 8.16 -9.57 2.07
C PRO A 230 6.87 -10.31 2.45
N SER A 231 6.68 -10.56 3.73
CA SER A 231 5.48 -11.26 4.13
C SER A 231 4.29 -10.35 3.79
N LYS A 232 3.33 -10.88 3.02
CA LYS A 232 1.97 -10.33 2.90
C LYS A 232 1.28 -10.53 4.26
N ARG A 233 1.72 -9.79 5.29
CA ARG A 233 1.32 -10.04 6.68
C ARG A 233 0.12 -9.20 7.02
N ARG A 234 -1.04 -9.70 6.70
CA ARG A 234 -2.33 -9.15 7.12
C ARG A 234 -2.41 -8.93 8.63
N ASP A 235 -1.79 -9.80 9.41
CA ASP A 235 -1.79 -9.73 10.87
C ASP A 235 -0.96 -8.58 11.48
N LEU A 236 -0.04 -7.97 10.74
CA LEU A 236 0.60 -6.71 11.17
C LEU A 236 -0.26 -5.48 10.85
N THR A 237 -1.18 -5.60 9.94
CA THR A 237 -2.15 -4.55 9.63
C THR A 237 -3.40 -4.66 10.47
N PHE A 238 -3.78 -5.89 10.87
CA PHE A 238 -4.96 -6.19 11.65
C PHE A 238 -4.79 -7.49 12.44
N SER A 239 -5.44 -7.57 13.61
CA SER A 239 -5.58 -8.81 14.38
C SER A 239 -7.01 -8.98 14.89
N ALA A 240 -7.60 -10.14 14.58
CA ALA A 240 -8.87 -10.56 15.18
C ALA A 240 -8.72 -10.92 16.67
N GLN A 241 -7.48 -11.05 17.16
CA GLN A 241 -7.16 -11.27 18.58
C GLN A 241 -6.93 -9.92 19.22
N ALA A 242 -7.76 -9.60 20.13
CA ALA A 242 -7.83 -8.29 20.75
C ALA A 242 -6.55 -7.88 21.48
N GLU A 243 -5.93 -8.83 22.18
CA GLU A 243 -4.65 -8.63 22.85
C GLU A 243 -3.51 -8.26 21.88
N LYS A 244 -3.67 -8.58 20.61
CA LYS A 244 -2.71 -8.27 19.54
C LYS A 244 -3.02 -7.00 18.76
N VAL A 245 -4.23 -6.44 18.88
CA VAL A 245 -4.62 -5.22 18.16
C VAL A 245 -3.69 -4.05 18.49
N ALA A 246 -3.28 -3.92 19.75
CA ALA A 246 -2.39 -2.86 20.20
C ALA A 246 -1.00 -2.85 19.54
N TYR A 247 -0.59 -3.97 18.94
CA TYR A 247 0.72 -4.15 18.29
C TYR A 247 0.61 -4.29 16.76
N THR A 248 -0.57 -4.02 16.20
CA THR A 248 -0.74 -3.83 14.75
C THR A 248 -0.29 -2.44 14.34
N LYS A 249 -0.08 -2.20 13.06
CA LYS A 249 0.30 -0.86 12.55
C LYS A 249 -0.58 0.26 13.13
N LYS A 250 -1.90 0.14 12.97
CA LYS A 250 -2.83 1.16 13.44
C LYS A 250 -2.94 1.20 14.96
N GLY A 251 -2.82 0.07 15.62
CA GLY A 251 -2.83 -0.01 17.08
C GLY A 251 -1.62 0.69 17.70
N ILE A 252 -0.43 0.54 17.09
CA ILE A 252 0.80 1.24 17.51
C ILE A 252 0.63 2.75 17.35
N LEU A 253 0.24 3.23 16.15
CA LEU A 253 -0.05 4.65 15.93
C LEU A 253 -1.04 5.21 16.97
N TYR A 254 -2.12 4.49 17.23
CA TYR A 254 -3.10 4.91 18.21
C TYR A 254 -2.47 5.05 19.62
N ARG A 255 -1.63 4.11 20.03
CA ARG A 255 -0.92 4.18 21.32
C ARG A 255 0.07 5.35 21.35
N GLU A 256 0.78 5.61 20.26
CA GLU A 256 1.64 6.80 20.13
C GLU A 256 0.82 8.07 20.36
N LEU A 257 -0.29 8.25 19.66
CA LEU A 257 -1.17 9.41 19.83
C LEU A 257 -1.71 9.53 21.27
N GLN A 258 -2.05 8.42 21.92
CA GLN A 258 -2.46 8.43 23.34
C GLN A 258 -1.33 8.83 24.29
N ILE A 259 -0.10 8.38 24.01
CA ILE A 259 1.07 8.76 24.82
C ILE A 259 1.33 10.27 24.65
N LEU A 260 1.25 10.78 23.41
CA LEU A 260 1.42 12.20 23.11
C LEU A 260 0.39 13.06 23.84
N GLU A 261 -0.89 12.71 23.74
CA GLU A 261 -1.97 13.44 24.45
C GLU A 261 -1.76 13.44 25.95
N ARG A 262 -1.42 12.29 26.54
CA ARG A 262 -1.23 12.18 27.99
C ARG A 262 -0.01 12.97 28.51
N ARG A 263 1.09 13.02 27.71
CA ARG A 263 2.36 13.62 28.15
C ARG A 263 2.49 15.08 27.78
N TYR A 264 1.98 15.44 26.64
CA TYR A 264 2.22 16.73 26.00
C TYR A 264 0.96 17.51 25.68
N GLY A 265 -0.23 16.98 26.00
CA GLY A 265 -1.52 17.61 25.68
C GLY A 265 -1.74 19.00 26.30
N ASP A 266 -0.91 19.38 27.27
CA ASP A 266 -0.87 20.72 27.85
C ASP A 266 -0.19 21.78 26.97
N PHE A 267 0.68 21.37 26.03
CA PHE A 267 1.35 22.29 25.11
C PHE A 267 1.38 21.81 23.65
N ALA A 268 1.16 20.51 23.38
CA ALA A 268 1.15 19.95 22.03
C ALA A 268 -0.02 18.98 21.85
N ARG A 269 -0.86 19.25 20.86
CA ARG A 269 -1.91 18.33 20.43
C ARG A 269 -1.61 17.83 19.04
N VAL A 270 -1.59 16.51 18.89
CA VAL A 270 -1.37 15.83 17.61
C VAL A 270 -2.61 15.07 17.23
N SER A 271 -3.11 15.31 16.03
CA SER A 271 -4.29 14.61 15.49
C SER A 271 -4.09 14.23 14.04
N LEU A 272 -4.90 13.31 13.54
CA LEU A 272 -5.01 13.06 12.10
C LEU A 272 -5.73 14.22 11.43
N ARG A 273 -5.29 14.57 10.22
CA ARG A 273 -6.00 15.53 9.38
C ARG A 273 -7.31 14.92 8.91
N GLU A 274 -8.39 15.68 9.08
CA GLU A 274 -9.72 15.31 8.62
C GLU A 274 -10.18 16.26 7.53
N TYR A 275 -10.80 15.71 6.48
CA TYR A 275 -11.36 16.45 5.37
C TYR A 275 -12.86 16.19 5.26
N PRO A 276 -13.69 17.22 5.03
CA PRO A 276 -15.10 17.05 4.74
C PRO A 276 -15.28 16.19 3.49
N ARG A 277 -16.15 15.19 3.57
CA ARG A 277 -16.50 14.37 2.41
C ARG A 277 -17.33 15.18 1.42
N LYS A 278 -16.85 15.29 0.16
CA LYS A 278 -17.51 16.03 -0.91
C LYS A 278 -18.61 15.17 -1.57
N SER A 279 -18.27 13.96 -1.95
CA SER A 279 -19.21 13.02 -2.53
C SER A 279 -18.92 11.58 -2.08
N PHE A 280 -19.92 10.71 -2.28
CA PHE A 280 -19.77 9.30 -2.01
C PHE A 280 -20.61 8.50 -3.02
N TYR A 281 -19.95 7.60 -3.72
CA TYR A 281 -20.59 6.67 -4.63
C TYR A 281 -20.58 5.28 -3.98
N GLU A 282 -21.77 4.73 -3.71
CA GLU A 282 -21.81 3.31 -3.38
C GLU A 282 -21.18 2.55 -4.54
N VAL A 283 -20.27 1.64 -4.23
CA VAL A 283 -19.83 0.67 -5.23
C VAL A 283 -21.08 -0.02 -5.72
N LEU A 284 -21.49 0.30 -6.95
CA LEU A 284 -22.65 -0.31 -7.56
C LEU A 284 -22.47 -1.80 -7.39
N LYS A 285 -23.33 -2.39 -6.55
CA LYS A 285 -23.40 -3.83 -6.41
C LYS A 285 -23.42 -4.31 -7.83
N SER A 286 -22.43 -5.06 -8.22
CA SER A 286 -22.05 -5.43 -9.58
C SER A 286 -23.16 -6.10 -10.43
N GLU A 287 -24.44 -5.77 -10.17
CA GLU A 287 -25.56 -6.33 -10.92
C GLU A 287 -25.51 -5.93 -12.39
N ARG A 288 -25.15 -4.65 -12.68
CA ARG A 288 -24.97 -4.23 -14.07
C ARG A 288 -23.79 -4.96 -14.72
N TYR A 289 -22.66 -5.00 -14.01
CA TYR A 289 -21.47 -5.63 -14.54
C TYR A 289 -21.60 -7.16 -14.59
N ALA A 290 -22.18 -7.78 -13.56
CA ALA A 290 -22.50 -9.20 -13.56
C ALA A 290 -23.47 -9.55 -14.69
N ARG A 291 -24.40 -8.65 -15.02
CA ARG A 291 -25.32 -8.82 -16.14
C ARG A 291 -24.57 -8.80 -17.49
N VAL A 292 -23.71 -7.78 -17.72
CA VAL A 292 -22.91 -7.70 -18.95
C VAL A 292 -22.00 -8.93 -19.10
N VAL A 293 -21.33 -9.35 -18.02
CA VAL A 293 -20.49 -10.56 -18.05
C VAL A 293 -21.34 -11.79 -18.31
N ALA A 294 -22.51 -11.95 -17.64
CA ALA A 294 -23.39 -13.07 -17.84
C ALA A 294 -23.94 -13.15 -19.28
N GLU A 295 -24.43 -12.03 -19.83
CA GLU A 295 -24.93 -11.96 -21.21
C GLU A 295 -23.86 -12.34 -22.24
N ARG A 296 -22.61 -11.94 -21.99
CA ARG A 296 -21.49 -12.23 -22.90
C ARG A 296 -20.85 -13.61 -22.67
N ALA A 297 -20.99 -14.19 -21.47
CA ALA A 297 -20.45 -15.50 -21.12
C ALA A 297 -21.35 -16.66 -21.59
N VAL A 298 -22.66 -16.45 -21.69
CA VAL A 298 -23.60 -17.49 -22.08
C VAL A 298 -23.24 -18.05 -23.45
N GLY A 299 -22.99 -19.38 -23.51
CA GLY A 299 -22.59 -20.07 -24.71
C GLY A 299 -21.16 -19.82 -25.15
N GLN A 300 -20.40 -18.97 -24.46
CA GLN A 300 -18.99 -18.72 -24.79
C GLN A 300 -18.16 -19.96 -24.53
N ARG A 301 -17.36 -20.33 -25.52
CA ARG A 301 -16.42 -21.45 -25.40
C ARG A 301 -15.22 -21.04 -24.58
N VAL A 302 -14.93 -21.80 -23.51
CA VAL A 302 -13.78 -21.56 -22.61
C VAL A 302 -12.88 -22.79 -22.65
N VAL A 303 -11.61 -22.61 -22.99
CA VAL A 303 -10.61 -23.67 -22.98
C VAL A 303 -9.71 -23.50 -21.77
N VAL A 304 -9.63 -24.52 -20.91
CA VAL A 304 -8.76 -24.56 -19.76
C VAL A 304 -7.54 -25.41 -20.07
N SER A 305 -6.38 -24.78 -20.17
CA SER A 305 -5.09 -25.41 -20.44
C SER A 305 -4.16 -25.32 -19.22
N PHE A 306 -2.99 -25.94 -19.29
CA PHE A 306 -2.00 -25.92 -18.21
C PHE A 306 -0.58 -25.90 -18.74
N ALA A 307 0.27 -25.13 -18.10
CA ALA A 307 1.70 -25.02 -18.43
C ALA A 307 2.50 -26.29 -18.07
N HIS A 308 2.11 -26.99 -16.98
CA HIS A 308 2.77 -28.21 -16.50
C HIS A 308 1.79 -29.36 -16.26
N LYS A 309 2.20 -30.58 -16.58
CA LYS A 309 1.37 -31.80 -16.39
C LYS A 309 0.84 -31.99 -14.97
N GLY A 310 1.58 -31.52 -13.96
CA GLY A 310 1.16 -31.57 -12.55
C GLY A 310 -0.11 -30.75 -12.26
N LEU A 311 -0.46 -29.79 -13.12
CA LEU A 311 -1.64 -28.93 -12.98
C LEU A 311 -2.88 -29.49 -13.68
N ALA A 312 -2.77 -30.59 -14.42
CA ALA A 312 -3.86 -31.19 -15.20
C ALA A 312 -5.09 -31.54 -14.34
N GLY A 313 -4.89 -31.98 -13.09
CA GLY A 313 -5.98 -32.29 -12.16
C GLY A 313 -6.77 -31.05 -11.76
N VAL A 314 -6.08 -29.96 -11.44
CA VAL A 314 -6.68 -28.66 -11.07
C VAL A 314 -7.43 -28.07 -12.27
N ALA A 315 -6.83 -28.14 -13.47
CA ALA A 315 -7.47 -27.67 -14.70
C ALA A 315 -8.79 -28.39 -14.99
N ARG A 316 -8.84 -29.71 -14.81
CA ARG A 316 -10.10 -30.50 -14.98
C ARG A 316 -11.17 -30.08 -13.99
N GLN A 317 -10.81 -29.93 -12.70
CA GLN A 317 -11.75 -29.46 -11.68
C GLN A 317 -12.28 -28.05 -12.00
N LEU A 318 -11.45 -27.17 -12.57
CA LEU A 318 -11.90 -25.85 -13.01
C LEU A 318 -12.88 -25.93 -14.19
N VAL A 319 -12.67 -26.85 -15.17
CA VAL A 319 -13.62 -27.11 -16.25
C VAL A 319 -14.97 -27.54 -15.69
N ASP A 320 -14.98 -28.52 -14.76
CA ASP A 320 -16.21 -28.98 -14.13
C ASP A 320 -16.94 -27.84 -13.42
N ARG A 321 -16.21 -27.03 -12.66
CA ARG A 321 -16.78 -25.88 -11.93
C ARG A 321 -17.32 -24.77 -12.85
N LEU A 322 -16.68 -24.51 -13.97
CA LEU A 322 -17.16 -23.56 -14.98
C LEU A 322 -18.46 -24.05 -15.63
N ASN A 323 -18.54 -25.32 -15.99
CA ASN A 323 -19.74 -25.93 -16.59
C ASN A 323 -20.89 -26.01 -15.58
N ASP A 324 -20.61 -26.22 -14.29
CA ASP A 324 -21.63 -26.27 -13.24
C ASP A 324 -22.04 -24.87 -12.73
N SER A 325 -21.38 -23.81 -13.22
CA SER A 325 -21.63 -22.44 -12.76
C SER A 325 -22.90 -21.83 -13.37
N SER A 326 -23.42 -20.80 -12.72
CA SER A 326 -24.56 -20.01 -13.22
C SER A 326 -24.21 -19.12 -14.43
N TRP A 327 -22.93 -19.09 -14.85
CA TRP A 327 -22.46 -18.21 -15.93
C TRP A 327 -22.77 -18.72 -17.34
N GLY A 328 -23.14 -19.99 -17.49
CA GLY A 328 -23.58 -20.58 -18.77
C GLY A 328 -22.49 -20.69 -19.84
N VAL A 329 -21.22 -20.76 -19.46
CA VAL A 329 -20.10 -21.00 -20.37
C VAL A 329 -20.03 -22.47 -20.77
N CYS A 330 -19.39 -22.75 -21.92
CA CYS A 330 -19.08 -24.09 -22.39
C CYS A 330 -17.58 -24.36 -22.22
N ALA A 331 -17.18 -24.87 -21.04
CA ALA A 331 -15.79 -25.11 -20.72
C ALA A 331 -15.31 -26.49 -21.19
N SER A 332 -14.09 -26.56 -21.71
CA SER A 332 -13.41 -27.78 -22.16
C SER A 332 -11.94 -27.79 -21.78
N HIS A 333 -11.32 -28.96 -21.73
CA HIS A 333 -9.93 -29.14 -21.38
C HIS A 333 -9.04 -29.08 -22.63
N GLY A 334 -8.13 -28.10 -22.70
CA GLY A 334 -7.22 -27.89 -23.85
C GLY A 334 -5.87 -28.61 -23.75
N GLY A 335 -5.60 -29.30 -22.63
CA GLY A 335 -4.26 -29.88 -22.44
C GLY A 335 -3.21 -28.82 -22.23
N LYS A 336 -2.21 -28.77 -23.13
CA LYS A 336 -1.17 -27.73 -23.14
C LYS A 336 -1.44 -26.63 -24.15
N ASP A 337 -2.43 -26.80 -24.99
CA ASP A 337 -2.70 -25.92 -26.11
C ASP A 337 -3.77 -24.89 -25.77
N VAL A 338 -3.64 -23.69 -26.33
CA VAL A 338 -4.66 -22.66 -26.32
C VAL A 338 -5.43 -22.64 -27.64
N ASP A 339 -6.66 -22.18 -27.60
CA ASP A 339 -7.51 -22.08 -28.79
C ASP A 339 -7.73 -20.61 -29.16
N PRO A 340 -7.25 -20.14 -30.33
CA PRO A 340 -7.39 -18.73 -30.71
C PRO A 340 -8.83 -18.29 -30.94
N LEU A 341 -9.77 -19.24 -31.09
CA LEU A 341 -11.20 -18.97 -31.30
C LEU A 341 -12.05 -19.10 -30.03
N ALA A 342 -11.41 -19.26 -28.87
CA ALA A 342 -12.07 -19.41 -27.58
C ALA A 342 -11.48 -18.45 -26.53
N TRP A 343 -12.16 -18.28 -25.44
CA TRP A 343 -11.54 -17.73 -24.22
C TRP A 343 -10.67 -18.81 -23.59
N ASN A 344 -9.45 -18.44 -23.19
CA ASN A 344 -8.51 -19.39 -22.62
C ASN A 344 -8.19 -19.04 -21.17
N ILE A 345 -8.20 -20.06 -20.32
CA ILE A 345 -7.68 -19.98 -18.95
C ILE A 345 -6.47 -20.90 -18.86
N VAL A 346 -5.30 -20.33 -18.67
CA VAL A 346 -4.04 -21.08 -18.59
C VAL A 346 -3.63 -21.24 -17.13
N MET A 347 -3.59 -22.48 -16.66
CA MET A 347 -3.12 -22.78 -15.30
C MET A 347 -1.59 -22.70 -15.24
N VAL A 348 -1.07 -21.79 -14.41
CA VAL A 348 0.35 -21.58 -14.18
C VAL A 348 0.73 -21.89 -12.73
N PRO A 349 1.99 -22.31 -12.42
CA PRO A 349 2.42 -22.57 -11.05
C PRO A 349 2.39 -21.31 -10.18
N ASN A 350 2.12 -21.48 -8.88
CA ASN A 350 2.09 -20.38 -7.91
C ASN A 350 3.40 -19.58 -7.83
N GLU A 351 4.53 -20.24 -8.04
CA GLU A 351 5.87 -19.66 -7.93
C GLU A 351 6.21 -18.71 -9.08
N VAL A 352 5.48 -18.81 -10.19
CA VAL A 352 5.72 -18.01 -11.41
C VAL A 352 4.79 -16.79 -11.46
N ALA A 353 3.67 -16.81 -10.74
CA ALA A 353 2.68 -15.73 -10.76
C ALA A 353 3.20 -14.37 -10.26
N GLU A 354 4.32 -14.33 -9.53
CA GLU A 354 4.93 -13.07 -9.08
C GLU A 354 5.77 -12.38 -10.15
N ASN A 355 6.20 -13.12 -11.19
CA ASN A 355 7.01 -12.61 -12.30
C ASN A 355 6.51 -13.13 -13.66
N ASP A 356 5.25 -13.39 -13.81
CA ASP A 356 4.59 -14.10 -14.92
C ASP A 356 5.55 -14.44 -16.09
N GLY A 357 6.39 -15.46 -15.87
CA GLY A 357 7.40 -15.92 -16.85
C GLY A 357 6.76 -16.63 -18.07
N TYR A 358 5.44 -16.57 -18.17
CA TYR A 358 4.69 -17.07 -19.32
C TYR A 358 4.25 -15.88 -20.17
N ALA A 359 4.85 -15.77 -21.35
CA ALA A 359 4.37 -14.83 -22.35
C ALA A 359 2.94 -15.19 -22.78
N LEU A 360 2.14 -14.16 -23.06
CA LEU A 360 0.82 -14.34 -23.67
C LEU A 360 0.99 -14.87 -25.10
N HIS A 361 0.03 -15.66 -25.55
CA HIS A 361 0.02 -16.12 -26.95
C HIS A 361 -0.54 -15.03 -27.86
N ALA A 362 0.20 -14.72 -28.93
CA ALA A 362 -0.23 -13.69 -29.89
C ALA A 362 -1.62 -14.00 -30.48
N GLY A 363 -2.50 -13.01 -30.47
CA GLY A 363 -3.85 -13.13 -31.03
C GLY A 363 -4.83 -13.98 -30.21
N VAL A 364 -4.44 -14.46 -29.03
CA VAL A 364 -5.28 -15.30 -28.17
C VAL A 364 -5.86 -14.47 -27.02
N VAL A 365 -7.12 -14.69 -26.67
CA VAL A 365 -7.76 -14.16 -25.46
C VAL A 365 -7.50 -15.15 -24.33
N GLU A 366 -6.56 -14.80 -23.44
CA GLU A 366 -6.14 -15.71 -22.38
C GLU A 366 -5.94 -15.03 -21.04
N GLN A 367 -6.22 -15.77 -19.95
CA GLN A 367 -6.03 -15.38 -18.57
C GLN A 367 -5.19 -16.43 -17.85
N HIS A 368 -4.07 -16.00 -17.25
CA HIS A 368 -3.25 -16.87 -16.41
C HIS A 368 -3.84 -16.95 -15.00
N VAL A 369 -3.95 -18.16 -14.46
CA VAL A 369 -4.54 -18.43 -13.15
C VAL A 369 -3.69 -19.44 -12.40
N THR A 370 -3.47 -19.20 -11.12
CA THR A 370 -2.72 -20.11 -10.24
C THR A 370 -3.64 -21.05 -9.44
N PRO A 371 -3.14 -22.21 -8.98
CA PRO A 371 -3.90 -23.13 -8.15
C PRO A 371 -4.50 -22.52 -6.90
N ASP A 372 -3.80 -21.61 -6.21
CA ASP A 372 -4.28 -20.96 -4.98
C ASP A 372 -5.53 -20.11 -5.21
N VAL A 373 -5.63 -19.46 -6.38
CA VAL A 373 -6.84 -18.70 -6.77
C VAL A 373 -8.02 -19.65 -6.93
N CYS A 374 -7.77 -20.87 -7.43
CA CYS A 374 -8.78 -21.89 -7.67
C CYS A 374 -9.14 -22.72 -6.42
N GLU A 375 -8.25 -22.82 -5.42
CA GLU A 375 -8.49 -23.65 -4.22
C GLU A 375 -9.85 -23.42 -3.55
N PRO A 376 -10.34 -22.16 -3.37
CA PRO A 376 -11.67 -21.94 -2.79
C PRO A 376 -12.81 -22.52 -3.64
N LEU A 377 -12.64 -22.65 -4.96
CA LEU A 377 -13.65 -23.18 -5.87
C LEU A 377 -13.92 -24.68 -5.65
N PHE A 378 -12.92 -25.40 -5.15
CA PHE A 378 -12.97 -26.86 -5.00
C PHE A 378 -13.44 -27.29 -3.61
N LYS A 379 -13.63 -26.36 -2.68
CA LYS A 379 -14.18 -26.64 -1.34
C LYS A 379 -15.67 -26.91 -1.46
N ALA A 380 -16.15 -27.91 -0.71
CA ALA A 380 -17.57 -28.22 -0.69
C ALA A 380 -18.40 -26.99 -0.31
N ALA A 381 -19.42 -26.69 -1.08
CA ALA A 381 -20.32 -25.58 -0.83
C ALA A 381 -21.22 -25.90 0.37
N SER A 382 -20.79 -25.46 1.56
CA SER A 382 -21.50 -25.76 2.81
C SER A 382 -22.73 -24.88 3.05
N ASN A 383 -22.87 -23.77 2.35
CA ASN A 383 -24.00 -22.83 2.45
C ASN A 383 -24.01 -21.84 1.28
N ALA A 384 -25.12 -21.09 1.13
CA ALA A 384 -25.33 -20.10 0.07
C ALA A 384 -24.21 -19.01 0.00
N LYS A 385 -23.60 -18.65 1.14
CA LYS A 385 -22.52 -17.67 1.18
C LYS A 385 -21.25 -18.20 0.51
N VAL A 386 -20.92 -19.48 0.71
CA VAL A 386 -19.77 -20.14 0.06
C VAL A 386 -20.02 -20.29 -1.43
N CYS A 387 -21.23 -20.71 -1.84
CA CYS A 387 -21.62 -20.75 -3.25
C CYS A 387 -21.46 -19.38 -3.91
N GLY A 388 -22.00 -18.32 -3.29
CA GLY A 388 -21.89 -16.96 -3.84
C GLY A 388 -20.44 -16.44 -3.94
N ALA A 389 -19.56 -16.84 -3.04
CA ALA A 389 -18.13 -16.51 -3.11
C ALA A 389 -17.44 -17.24 -4.28
N GLN A 390 -17.79 -18.51 -4.50
CA GLN A 390 -17.26 -19.31 -5.62
C GLN A 390 -17.71 -18.76 -6.98
N GLU A 391 -19.00 -18.45 -7.14
CA GLU A 391 -19.52 -17.77 -8.33
C GLU A 391 -18.85 -16.43 -8.58
N GLY A 392 -18.54 -15.68 -7.51
CA GLY A 392 -17.82 -14.42 -7.61
C GLY A 392 -16.39 -14.57 -8.12
N ILE A 393 -15.66 -15.63 -7.75
CA ILE A 393 -14.31 -15.93 -8.28
C ILE A 393 -14.39 -16.24 -9.77
N LEU A 394 -15.32 -17.10 -10.18
CA LEU A 394 -15.53 -17.43 -11.59
C LEU A 394 -15.91 -16.18 -12.39
N GLY A 395 -16.85 -15.37 -11.88
CA GLY A 395 -17.24 -14.12 -12.52
C GLY A 395 -16.08 -13.13 -12.68
N ALA A 396 -15.13 -13.09 -11.73
CA ALA A 396 -13.93 -12.27 -11.87
C ALA A 396 -13.01 -12.77 -13.00
N MET A 397 -12.83 -14.09 -13.15
CA MET A 397 -12.06 -14.67 -14.25
C MET A 397 -12.70 -14.37 -15.62
N LEU A 398 -14.01 -14.53 -15.73
CA LEU A 398 -14.75 -14.25 -16.96
C LEU A 398 -14.72 -12.75 -17.30
N LYS A 399 -14.76 -11.87 -16.29
CA LYS A 399 -14.59 -10.43 -16.48
C LYS A 399 -13.24 -10.06 -17.10
N GLU A 400 -12.17 -10.66 -16.61
CA GLU A 400 -10.84 -10.43 -17.17
C GLU A 400 -10.77 -10.86 -18.62
N LEU A 401 -11.35 -12.03 -18.96
CA LEU A 401 -11.45 -12.51 -20.33
C LEU A 401 -12.28 -11.58 -21.21
N LEU A 402 -13.37 -11.01 -20.69
CA LEU A 402 -14.19 -10.03 -21.41
C LEU A 402 -13.40 -8.77 -21.77
N VAL A 403 -12.63 -8.21 -20.81
CA VAL A 403 -11.78 -7.04 -21.08
C VAL A 403 -10.72 -7.36 -22.15
N LYS A 404 -10.11 -8.53 -22.06
CA LYS A 404 -9.13 -9.01 -23.05
C LYS A 404 -9.76 -9.24 -24.44
N GLN A 405 -11.02 -9.69 -24.48
CA GLN A 405 -11.79 -9.80 -25.74
C GLN A 405 -12.08 -8.42 -26.32
N ASP A 406 -12.48 -7.45 -25.49
CA ASP A 406 -12.72 -6.08 -25.95
C ASP A 406 -11.44 -5.49 -26.58
N VAL A 407 -10.27 -5.70 -25.96
CA VAL A 407 -8.97 -5.30 -26.52
C VAL A 407 -8.66 -6.03 -27.84
N ALA A 408 -9.00 -7.32 -27.94
CA ALA A 408 -8.85 -8.07 -29.18
C ALA A 408 -9.73 -7.55 -30.32
N ASP A 409 -10.96 -7.15 -29.97
CA ASP A 409 -11.94 -6.61 -30.91
C ASP A 409 -11.67 -5.14 -31.28
N GLY A 410 -10.77 -4.45 -30.57
CA GLY A 410 -10.52 -3.00 -30.69
C GLY A 410 -11.72 -2.16 -30.26
N ARG A 411 -12.61 -2.72 -29.42
CA ARG A 411 -13.87 -2.08 -29.07
C ARG A 411 -14.35 -2.47 -27.67
N VAL A 412 -14.52 -1.47 -26.80
CA VAL A 412 -15.11 -1.67 -25.47
C VAL A 412 -16.58 -2.02 -25.59
N LYS A 413 -16.96 -3.10 -24.94
CA LYS A 413 -18.35 -3.57 -24.82
C LYS A 413 -18.74 -3.78 -23.34
N ALA A 414 -17.77 -3.71 -22.43
CA ALA A 414 -17.97 -3.94 -21.01
C ALA A 414 -18.65 -2.76 -20.32
N PHE A 415 -18.49 -1.55 -20.81
CA PHE A 415 -19.13 -0.33 -20.29
C PHE A 415 -19.46 0.64 -21.44
N ASP A 416 -20.29 1.64 -21.15
CA ASP A 416 -20.78 2.62 -22.11
C ASP A 416 -20.47 4.03 -21.62
N LEU A 417 -19.54 4.72 -22.30
CA LEU A 417 -19.16 6.11 -22.00
C LEU A 417 -20.35 7.08 -22.14
N GLY A 418 -21.23 6.85 -23.10
CA GLY A 418 -22.40 7.67 -23.32
C GLY A 418 -23.33 7.71 -22.11
N SER A 419 -23.40 6.62 -21.33
CA SER A 419 -24.19 6.57 -20.10
C SER A 419 -23.70 7.51 -18.99
N PHE A 420 -22.47 8.00 -19.09
CA PHE A 420 -21.86 9.02 -18.23
C PHE A 420 -21.88 10.41 -18.84
N GLY A 421 -22.42 10.57 -20.05
CA GLY A 421 -22.34 11.80 -20.81
C GLY A 421 -20.94 12.12 -21.37
N VAL A 422 -20.06 11.10 -21.42
CA VAL A 422 -18.69 11.22 -21.94
C VAL A 422 -18.67 10.86 -23.43
N GLY A 423 -18.16 11.77 -24.27
CA GLY A 423 -17.99 11.55 -25.71
C GLY A 423 -16.73 10.77 -26.05
N SER A 424 -15.64 11.06 -25.34
CA SER A 424 -14.39 10.31 -25.44
C SER A 424 -13.56 10.46 -24.18
N VAL A 425 -12.68 9.51 -23.95
CA VAL A 425 -11.65 9.57 -22.93
C VAL A 425 -10.33 9.08 -23.51
N THR A 426 -9.30 9.90 -23.39
CA THR A 426 -7.91 9.52 -23.71
C THR A 426 -7.16 9.38 -22.39
N VAL A 427 -6.36 8.33 -22.25
CA VAL A 427 -5.45 8.13 -21.13
C VAL A 427 -4.03 7.92 -21.64
N CYS A 428 -3.08 8.61 -21.03
CA CYS A 428 -1.65 8.47 -21.29
C CYS A 428 -0.91 8.11 -20.01
N GLY A 429 0.11 7.25 -20.11
CA GLY A 429 0.93 6.86 -18.96
C GLY A 429 2.07 5.91 -19.32
N VAL A 430 2.91 5.63 -18.33
CA VAL A 430 3.97 4.65 -18.46
C VAL A 430 3.40 3.25 -18.27
N VAL A 431 3.66 2.36 -19.23
CA VAL A 431 3.23 0.96 -19.21
C VAL A 431 4.41 0.01 -19.30
N ASN A 432 4.21 -1.21 -18.83
CA ASN A 432 5.20 -2.28 -18.94
C ASN A 432 4.77 -3.26 -20.04
N VAL A 433 5.56 -3.34 -21.09
CA VAL A 433 5.37 -4.27 -22.20
C VAL A 433 6.24 -5.51 -21.96
N PRO A 434 5.65 -6.70 -21.74
CA PRO A 434 6.45 -7.90 -21.51
C PRO A 434 7.12 -8.34 -22.81
N ARG A 435 8.44 -8.49 -22.80
CA ARG A 435 9.21 -9.06 -23.89
C ARG A 435 9.87 -10.35 -23.46
N LYS A 436 9.78 -11.36 -24.28
CA LYS A 436 10.49 -12.62 -24.04
C LYS A 436 11.89 -12.55 -24.62
N GLU A 437 12.87 -12.61 -23.77
CA GLU A 437 14.25 -12.77 -24.18
C GLU A 437 14.76 -14.14 -23.74
N LYS A 438 14.91 -15.06 -24.72
CA LYS A 438 15.26 -16.48 -24.47
C LYS A 438 14.24 -17.15 -23.53
N ASP A 439 14.64 -17.48 -22.29
CA ASP A 439 13.78 -18.14 -21.29
C ASP A 439 13.30 -17.18 -20.17
N LYS A 440 13.48 -15.86 -20.37
CA LYS A 440 13.04 -14.83 -19.39
C LYS A 440 12.08 -13.86 -20.05
N VAL A 441 11.13 -13.40 -19.26
CA VAL A 441 10.31 -12.24 -19.62
C VAL A 441 10.94 -11.01 -19.00
N GLU A 442 11.35 -10.07 -19.82
CA GLU A 442 11.78 -8.74 -19.41
C GLU A 442 10.64 -7.75 -19.64
N LEU A 443 10.56 -6.72 -18.80
CA LEU A 443 9.55 -5.66 -18.92
C LEU A 443 10.22 -4.45 -19.57
N ASP A 444 9.71 -4.08 -20.75
CA ASP A 444 10.10 -2.87 -21.45
C ASP A 444 9.16 -1.73 -21.08
N GLU A 445 9.69 -0.69 -20.46
CA GLU A 445 8.88 0.48 -20.10
C GLU A 445 8.66 1.36 -21.32
N ARG A 446 7.39 1.69 -21.59
CA ARG A 446 6.99 2.50 -22.74
C ARG A 446 6.03 3.61 -22.32
N LEU A 447 6.05 4.71 -23.03
CA LEU A 447 4.95 5.69 -23.03
C LEU A 447 3.85 5.17 -23.93
N ALA A 448 2.61 5.20 -23.44
CA ALA A 448 1.46 4.69 -24.18
C ALA A 448 0.24 5.57 -23.99
N THR A 449 -0.52 5.73 -25.05
CA THR A 449 -1.76 6.49 -25.10
C THR A 449 -2.89 5.61 -25.64
N LEU A 450 -4.05 5.66 -24.99
CA LEU A 450 -5.27 4.98 -25.40
C LEU A 450 -6.44 5.93 -25.42
N THR A 451 -7.09 6.07 -26.56
CA THR A 451 -8.35 6.79 -26.73
C THR A 451 -9.52 5.81 -26.84
N ILE A 452 -10.58 6.06 -26.07
CA ILE A 452 -11.84 5.31 -26.14
C ILE A 452 -12.94 6.29 -26.57
N GLY A 453 -13.57 6.03 -27.69
CA GLY A 453 -14.70 6.82 -28.20
C GLY A 453 -16.03 6.43 -27.55
N VAL A 454 -17.06 7.27 -27.71
CA VAL A 454 -18.43 7.02 -27.21
C VAL A 454 -19.05 5.73 -27.77
N ASP A 455 -18.68 5.36 -28.99
CA ASP A 455 -19.09 4.10 -29.62
C ASP A 455 -18.29 2.89 -29.13
N GLY A 456 -17.35 3.09 -28.22
CA GLY A 456 -16.46 2.08 -27.65
C GLY A 456 -15.24 1.77 -28.52
N THR A 457 -15.04 2.39 -29.67
CA THR A 457 -13.81 2.20 -30.47
C THR A 457 -12.58 2.60 -29.67
N MET A 458 -11.50 1.84 -29.83
CA MET A 458 -10.23 2.06 -29.15
C MET A 458 -9.12 2.33 -30.14
N ASP A 459 -8.33 3.37 -29.86
CA ASP A 459 -7.10 3.70 -30.59
C ASP A 459 -5.93 3.72 -29.60
N TYR A 460 -4.92 2.90 -29.86
CA TYR A 460 -3.77 2.69 -28.96
C TYR A 460 -2.48 2.94 -29.70
N THR A 461 -1.61 3.71 -29.07
CA THR A 461 -0.23 3.97 -29.51
C THR A 461 0.75 3.78 -28.38
N SER A 462 1.97 3.35 -28.67
CA SER A 462 3.06 3.30 -27.71
C SER A 462 4.41 3.51 -28.37
N HIS A 463 5.38 4.01 -27.61
CA HIS A 463 6.76 4.15 -28.03
C HIS A 463 7.73 4.01 -26.84
N PRO A 464 9.05 3.71 -27.09
CA PRO A 464 10.04 3.60 -26.04
C PRO A 464 10.18 4.90 -25.22
N ILE A 465 10.39 4.78 -23.91
CA ILE A 465 10.65 5.95 -23.03
C ILE A 465 11.89 6.74 -23.48
N GLU A 466 12.86 6.06 -24.08
CA GLU A 466 14.12 6.67 -24.56
C GLU A 466 13.89 7.72 -25.63
N ASP A 467 12.82 7.62 -26.40
CA ASP A 467 12.44 8.60 -27.42
C ASP A 467 11.94 9.93 -26.82
N GLY A 468 11.68 9.93 -25.50
CA GLY A 468 11.11 11.07 -24.78
C GLY A 468 9.62 11.31 -25.10
N PRO A 469 8.99 12.30 -24.44
CA PRO A 469 7.63 12.69 -24.73
C PRO A 469 7.51 13.27 -26.15
N VAL A 470 6.50 12.82 -26.89
CA VAL A 470 6.27 13.25 -28.29
C VAL A 470 5.00 14.09 -28.44
N ASP A 471 4.13 14.12 -27.44
CA ASP A 471 2.92 14.95 -27.45
C ASP A 471 2.71 15.70 -26.12
N GLU A 472 1.69 16.54 -26.07
CA GLU A 472 1.39 17.43 -24.96
C GLU A 472 0.96 16.65 -23.70
N MET A 473 0.21 15.55 -23.86
CA MET A 473 -0.18 14.70 -22.73
C MET A 473 1.02 14.00 -22.10
N GLU A 474 1.96 13.54 -22.92
CA GLU A 474 3.18 12.88 -22.44
C GLU A 474 4.12 13.86 -21.72
N LEU A 475 4.16 15.14 -22.19
CA LEU A 475 4.92 16.20 -21.52
C LEU A 475 4.42 16.44 -20.10
N GLU A 476 3.12 16.31 -19.87
CA GLU A 476 2.52 16.44 -18.53
C GLU A 476 2.90 15.32 -17.56
N LEU A 477 3.50 14.22 -18.04
CA LEU A 477 4.07 13.18 -17.16
C LEU A 477 5.46 13.55 -16.63
N LEU A 478 6.07 14.64 -17.10
CA LEU A 478 7.36 15.07 -16.57
C LEU A 478 7.20 15.75 -15.21
N THR A 479 8.04 15.35 -14.28
CA THR A 479 8.21 16.04 -12.99
C THR A 479 9.04 17.30 -13.15
N SER A 480 9.08 18.15 -12.13
CA SER A 480 9.87 19.39 -12.16
C SER A 480 11.38 19.19 -12.37
N ASP A 481 11.90 17.99 -12.07
CA ASP A 481 13.30 17.59 -12.31
C ASP A 481 13.50 16.88 -13.67
N GLY A 482 12.49 16.87 -14.52
CA GLY A 482 12.55 16.32 -15.88
C GLY A 482 12.50 14.78 -15.96
N LYS A 483 12.12 14.10 -14.87
CA LYS A 483 11.90 12.65 -14.87
C LYS A 483 10.43 12.33 -15.16
N LEU A 484 10.16 11.16 -15.72
CA LEU A 484 8.80 10.68 -15.90
C LEU A 484 8.20 10.22 -14.56
N ASP A 485 7.00 10.72 -14.27
CA ASP A 485 6.18 10.24 -13.16
C ASP A 485 5.48 8.93 -13.55
N LYS A 486 6.08 7.82 -13.18
CA LYS A 486 5.57 6.46 -13.49
C LYS A 486 4.33 6.08 -12.67
N ASP A 487 3.99 6.86 -11.65
CA ASP A 487 2.86 6.65 -10.76
C ASP A 487 1.69 7.59 -11.07
N ALA A 488 1.75 8.30 -12.21
CA ALA A 488 0.70 9.19 -12.70
C ALA A 488 0.15 8.74 -14.06
N TYR A 489 -1.09 9.17 -14.33
CA TYR A 489 -1.74 9.09 -15.64
C TYR A 489 -2.35 10.42 -16.01
N ILE A 490 -2.22 10.81 -17.28
CA ILE A 490 -2.87 11.99 -17.85
C ILE A 490 -4.14 11.56 -18.56
N PHE A 491 -5.22 12.31 -18.36
CA PHE A 491 -6.52 12.07 -18.97
C PHE A 491 -6.98 13.30 -19.76
N ASP A 492 -7.39 13.13 -21.01
CA ASP A 492 -8.23 14.08 -21.76
C ASP A 492 -9.65 13.52 -21.78
N VAL A 493 -10.58 14.20 -21.12
CA VAL A 493 -11.99 13.81 -21.03
C VAL A 493 -12.84 14.82 -21.76
N ARG A 494 -13.67 14.36 -22.71
CA ARG A 494 -14.59 15.20 -23.48
C ARG A 494 -16.04 14.81 -23.21
N ALA A 495 -16.85 15.78 -22.81
CA ALA A 495 -18.26 15.59 -22.43
C ALA A 495 -19.11 16.71 -23.04
N GLY A 496 -19.66 16.48 -24.26
CA GLY A 496 -20.33 17.51 -25.05
C GLY A 496 -19.35 18.60 -25.46
N GLU A 497 -19.66 19.87 -25.09
CA GLU A 497 -18.79 21.04 -25.35
C GLU A 497 -17.70 21.22 -24.27
N ARG A 498 -17.75 20.45 -23.19
CA ARG A 498 -16.79 20.52 -22.06
C ARG A 498 -15.63 19.58 -22.30
N SER A 499 -14.44 20.02 -21.91
CA SER A 499 -13.23 19.19 -21.93
C SER A 499 -12.39 19.43 -20.70
N MET A 500 -11.62 18.42 -20.30
CA MET A 500 -10.72 18.47 -19.15
C MET A 500 -9.45 17.71 -19.48
N LEU A 501 -8.32 18.38 -19.37
CA LEU A 501 -7.02 17.72 -19.24
C LEU A 501 -6.69 17.60 -17.75
N ALA A 502 -6.42 16.40 -17.27
CA ALA A 502 -6.17 16.17 -15.84
C ALA A 502 -5.07 15.14 -15.60
N ARG A 503 -4.31 15.36 -14.53
CA ARG A 503 -3.34 14.40 -13.99
C ARG A 503 -3.97 13.64 -12.84
N VAL A 504 -3.92 12.32 -12.89
CA VAL A 504 -4.32 11.45 -11.78
C VAL A 504 -3.09 10.73 -11.25
N ARG A 505 -2.81 10.89 -9.94
CA ARG A 505 -1.64 10.26 -9.31
C ARG A 505 -1.95 9.70 -7.93
N ASP A 506 -1.15 8.75 -7.47
CA ASP A 506 -1.16 8.31 -6.07
C ASP A 506 -0.56 9.42 -5.20
N THR A 507 -1.26 9.81 -4.16
CA THR A 507 -0.79 10.88 -3.26
C THR A 507 0.16 10.38 -2.18
N GLY A 508 0.39 9.07 -2.07
CA GLY A 508 1.05 8.46 -0.93
C GLY A 508 0.18 8.44 0.33
N LEU A 509 -0.93 9.17 0.36
CA LEU A 509 -1.85 9.19 1.49
C LEU A 509 -2.65 7.89 1.57
N THR A 510 -3.03 7.55 2.80
CA THR A 510 -3.99 6.48 3.06
C THR A 510 -5.10 6.99 3.98
N THR A 511 -6.31 6.46 3.81
CA THR A 511 -7.42 6.79 4.72
C THR A 511 -7.28 6.05 6.03
N PHE A 512 -7.70 6.72 7.12
CA PHE A 512 -7.82 6.13 8.45
C PHE A 512 -9.27 6.23 8.92
N SER A 513 -9.82 5.12 9.40
CA SER A 513 -11.12 5.14 10.05
C SER A 513 -10.96 5.64 11.47
N ASN A 514 -11.54 6.79 11.81
CA ASN A 514 -11.66 7.26 13.20
C ASN A 514 -12.39 6.24 14.06
N THR A 515 -13.29 5.47 13.48
CA THR A 515 -13.96 4.37 14.16
C THR A 515 -12.97 3.28 14.57
N PHE A 516 -11.94 2.99 13.79
CA PHE A 516 -10.90 2.02 14.20
C PHE A 516 -10.14 2.50 15.44
N VAL A 517 -9.82 3.78 15.50
CA VAL A 517 -9.17 4.41 16.67
C VAL A 517 -10.06 4.28 17.90
N THR A 518 -11.35 4.60 17.76
CA THR A 518 -12.35 4.44 18.82
C THR A 518 -12.50 2.97 19.24
N LEU A 519 -12.49 2.05 18.28
CA LEU A 519 -12.56 0.62 18.51
C LEU A 519 -11.38 0.07 19.33
N VAL A 520 -10.16 0.48 19.01
CA VAL A 520 -8.96 0.08 19.75
C VAL A 520 -9.04 0.60 21.19
N ARG A 521 -9.47 1.86 21.35
CA ARG A 521 -9.67 2.49 22.66
C ARG A 521 -10.72 1.73 23.50
N ASP A 522 -11.90 1.52 22.97
CA ASP A 522 -13.03 0.90 23.70
C ASP A 522 -12.72 -0.53 24.06
N TYR A 523 -11.97 -1.23 23.20
CA TYR A 523 -11.50 -2.56 23.48
C TYR A 523 -10.47 -2.58 24.61
N GLN A 524 -9.49 -1.70 24.61
CA GLN A 524 -8.50 -1.58 25.68
C GLN A 524 -9.14 -1.21 27.02
N LEU A 525 -10.16 -0.32 27.01
CA LEU A 525 -10.86 0.15 28.20
C LEU A 525 -11.79 -0.92 28.79
N THR A 526 -12.40 -1.77 27.97
CA THR A 526 -13.42 -2.71 28.45
C THR A 526 -12.87 -4.07 28.91
N GLY A 527 -11.69 -4.49 28.45
CA GLY A 527 -10.98 -5.71 28.87
C GLY A 527 -11.78 -7.02 28.74
N LYS A 528 -13.03 -6.95 28.27
CA LYS A 528 -13.98 -8.08 28.30
C LYS A 528 -13.92 -8.90 27.00
N ALA A 529 -13.28 -10.04 27.09
CA ALA A 529 -13.17 -11.04 26.02
C ALA A 529 -14.53 -11.51 25.43
N GLY A 530 -15.64 -11.32 26.12
CA GLY A 530 -16.97 -11.82 25.71
C GLY A 530 -17.66 -11.05 24.58
N ARG A 531 -17.26 -9.81 24.29
CA ARG A 531 -17.91 -8.95 23.26
C ARG A 531 -17.18 -8.92 21.90
N LYS A 532 -16.14 -9.73 21.74
CA LYS A 532 -15.30 -9.76 20.53
C LYS A 532 -16.10 -9.94 19.24
N LYS A 533 -17.00 -10.91 19.24
CA LYS A 533 -17.74 -11.34 18.05
C LYS A 533 -18.76 -10.28 17.63
N GLU A 534 -19.55 -9.79 18.58
CA GLU A 534 -20.59 -8.78 18.34
C GLU A 534 -20.00 -7.45 17.91
N PHE A 535 -18.86 -7.06 18.48
CA PHE A 535 -18.17 -5.83 18.18
C PHE A 535 -17.66 -5.79 16.73
N PHE A 536 -17.01 -6.87 16.25
CA PHE A 536 -16.53 -6.96 14.88
C PHE A 536 -17.65 -7.29 13.87
N GLU A 537 -18.76 -7.92 14.31
CA GLU A 537 -19.89 -8.23 13.45
C GLU A 537 -20.82 -7.03 13.24
N SER A 538 -20.90 -6.10 14.20
CA SER A 538 -21.69 -4.88 14.10
C SER A 538 -21.04 -3.77 13.31
N TYR A 539 -19.76 -3.93 12.96
CA TYR A 539 -18.99 -2.90 12.29
C TYR A 539 -19.16 -2.97 10.76
N ASN A 540 -19.76 -1.92 10.21
CA ASN A 540 -19.74 -1.64 8.78
C ASN A 540 -18.69 -0.56 8.52
N SER A 541 -17.77 -0.83 7.59
CA SER A 541 -16.77 0.16 7.21
C SER A 541 -17.47 1.43 6.68
N PRO A 542 -17.25 2.61 7.27
CA PRO A 542 -17.82 3.84 6.75
C PRO A 542 -17.19 4.26 5.41
N TYR A 543 -16.13 3.56 5.00
CA TYR A 543 -15.40 3.81 3.75
C TYR A 543 -15.71 2.78 2.66
N TYR A 544 -16.83 2.05 2.77
CA TYR A 544 -17.28 1.19 1.68
C TYR A 544 -17.78 2.05 0.52
N GLY A 545 -17.12 1.98 -0.61
CA GLY A 545 -17.46 2.76 -1.79
C GLY A 545 -16.33 3.68 -2.26
N ILE A 546 -16.64 4.56 -3.19
CA ILE A 546 -15.73 5.59 -3.66
C ILE A 546 -16.10 6.88 -2.95
N GLY A 547 -15.20 7.40 -2.14
CA GLY A 547 -15.38 8.69 -1.47
C GLY A 547 -14.47 9.74 -2.09
N THR A 548 -14.94 10.99 -2.15
CA THR A 548 -14.15 12.14 -2.59
C THR A 548 -14.08 13.20 -1.51
N PHE A 549 -13.00 13.95 -1.50
CA PHE A 549 -12.78 15.14 -0.67
C PHE A 549 -11.84 16.10 -1.39
N GLU A 550 -11.73 17.31 -0.89
CA GLU A 550 -10.84 18.32 -1.46
C GLU A 550 -9.62 18.52 -0.55
N ARG A 551 -8.41 18.52 -1.14
CA ARG A 551 -7.15 18.79 -0.45
C ARG A 551 -6.29 19.72 -1.30
N ALA A 552 -5.92 20.86 -0.77
CA ALA A 552 -5.08 21.86 -1.47
C ALA A 552 -5.60 22.23 -2.88
N GLY A 553 -6.91 22.34 -3.05
CA GLY A 553 -7.56 22.65 -4.32
C GLY A 553 -7.67 21.47 -5.30
N LEU A 554 -7.19 20.28 -4.92
CA LEU A 554 -7.29 19.07 -5.74
C LEU A 554 -8.45 18.20 -5.29
N THR A 555 -9.17 17.61 -6.24
CA THR A 555 -10.14 16.55 -5.93
C THR A 555 -9.41 15.26 -5.62
N CYS A 556 -9.50 14.82 -4.37
CA CYS A 556 -8.95 13.54 -3.92
C CYS A 556 -10.05 12.48 -3.87
N TYR A 557 -9.70 11.23 -4.18
CA TYR A 557 -10.62 10.10 -4.05
C TYR A 557 -9.93 8.86 -3.47
N PHE A 558 -10.75 8.01 -2.87
CA PHE A 558 -10.33 6.69 -2.40
C PHE A 558 -11.38 5.64 -2.78
N VAL A 559 -10.94 4.41 -2.90
CA VAL A 559 -11.81 3.28 -3.22
C VAL A 559 -11.79 2.29 -2.08
N GLY A 560 -12.83 2.32 -1.27
CA GLY A 560 -13.03 1.38 -0.17
C GLY A 560 -13.84 0.18 -0.62
N VAL A 561 -13.31 -1.01 -0.42
CA VAL A 561 -13.99 -2.27 -0.73
C VAL A 561 -14.39 -2.94 0.57
N ASN A 562 -15.66 -3.27 0.70
CA ASN A 562 -16.15 -4.11 1.77
C ASN A 562 -16.29 -5.55 1.29
N ASN A 563 -15.33 -6.38 1.59
CA ASN A 563 -15.42 -7.82 1.31
C ASN A 563 -16.24 -8.55 2.38
N GLY A 564 -16.84 -7.82 3.31
CA GLY A 564 -17.57 -8.40 4.44
C GLY A 564 -16.64 -9.18 5.38
N THR A 565 -15.33 -8.96 5.28
CA THR A 565 -14.32 -9.56 6.16
C THR A 565 -13.81 -8.52 7.15
N LYS A 566 -13.51 -8.96 8.36
CA LYS A 566 -12.94 -8.13 9.44
C LYS A 566 -11.58 -7.53 9.08
N GLU A 567 -10.98 -8.03 8.02
CA GLU A 567 -9.66 -7.62 7.52
C GLU A 567 -9.70 -6.28 6.79
N ASP A 568 -10.87 -5.90 6.23
CA ASP A 568 -11.04 -4.64 5.47
C ASP A 568 -10.94 -3.40 6.35
N LEU A 569 -11.23 -3.54 7.64
CA LEU A 569 -11.11 -2.47 8.63
C LEU A 569 -9.70 -1.98 8.85
N ALA A 570 -8.75 -2.81 8.54
CA ALA A 570 -7.34 -2.59 8.82
C ALA A 570 -6.55 -2.21 7.57
N THR A 571 -7.13 -2.42 6.39
CA THR A 571 -6.46 -2.11 5.14
C THR A 571 -6.38 -0.61 4.97
N SER A 572 -5.17 -0.09 4.83
CA SER A 572 -4.98 1.30 4.43
C SER A 572 -5.47 1.45 2.98
N ILE A 573 -6.40 2.36 2.78
CA ILE A 573 -6.97 2.64 1.46
C ILE A 573 -6.21 3.81 0.89
N HIS A 574 -5.49 3.60 -0.21
CA HIS A 574 -4.72 4.65 -0.87
C HIS A 574 -5.62 5.72 -1.45
N VAL A 575 -5.19 6.95 -1.31
CA VAL A 575 -5.84 8.15 -1.83
C VAL A 575 -5.16 8.58 -3.12
N ARG A 576 -5.94 8.95 -4.12
CA ARG A 576 -5.48 9.55 -5.37
C ARG A 576 -5.99 10.96 -5.50
N SER A 577 -5.21 11.80 -6.17
CA SER A 577 -5.64 13.14 -6.56
C SER A 577 -5.95 13.20 -8.05
N VAL A 578 -6.93 14.03 -8.38
CA VAL A 578 -7.22 14.52 -9.72
C VAL A 578 -6.85 15.99 -9.73
N GLU A 579 -5.85 16.34 -10.51
CA GLU A 579 -5.38 17.70 -10.75
C GLU A 579 -5.85 18.13 -12.13
N VAL A 580 -6.74 19.11 -12.20
CA VAL A 580 -7.17 19.69 -13.46
C VAL A 580 -6.07 20.60 -13.98
N LEU A 581 -5.47 20.25 -15.10
CA LEU A 581 -4.39 20.99 -15.74
C LEU A 581 -4.97 22.06 -16.67
N GLU A 582 -6.02 21.70 -17.43
CA GLU A 582 -6.65 22.58 -18.40
C GLU A 582 -8.15 22.24 -18.56
N GLY A 583 -8.97 23.25 -18.88
CA GLY A 583 -10.38 23.11 -19.23
C GLY A 583 -11.34 23.15 -18.04
N ASP A 584 -12.44 22.42 -18.16
CA ASP A 584 -13.50 22.36 -17.15
C ASP A 584 -13.17 21.33 -16.06
N ASP A 585 -13.70 21.53 -14.84
CA ASP A 585 -13.61 20.48 -13.81
C ASP A 585 -14.64 19.37 -14.09
N LEU A 586 -14.15 18.26 -14.63
CA LEU A 586 -14.88 17.01 -14.84
C LEU A 586 -14.37 15.90 -13.91
N SER A 587 -13.70 16.24 -12.82
CA SER A 587 -13.08 15.27 -11.88
C SER A 587 -14.10 14.25 -11.37
N GLU A 588 -15.35 14.64 -11.12
CA GLU A 588 -16.39 13.71 -10.67
C GLU A 588 -16.75 12.66 -11.74
N LEU A 589 -16.77 13.03 -13.02
CA LEU A 589 -16.97 12.06 -14.11
C LEU A 589 -15.83 11.06 -14.17
N LEU A 590 -14.60 11.55 -14.04
CA LEU A 590 -13.41 10.68 -14.03
C LEU A 590 -13.43 9.71 -12.84
N VAL A 591 -13.84 10.17 -11.65
CA VAL A 591 -14.02 9.32 -10.47
C VAL A 591 -15.14 8.27 -10.66
N GLN A 592 -16.21 8.60 -11.38
CA GLN A 592 -17.25 7.62 -11.71
C GLN A 592 -16.71 6.49 -12.60
N LEU A 593 -15.77 6.78 -13.53
CA LEU A 593 -15.11 5.76 -14.33
C LEU A 593 -14.23 4.78 -13.50
N VAL A 594 -13.85 5.15 -12.27
CA VAL A 594 -13.22 4.22 -11.32
C VAL A 594 -14.21 3.13 -10.90
N ASN A 595 -15.48 3.47 -10.71
CA ASN A 595 -16.50 2.52 -10.28
C ASN A 595 -16.73 1.39 -11.30
N GLU A 596 -16.61 1.69 -12.59
CA GLU A 596 -16.75 0.68 -13.65
C GLU A 596 -15.61 -0.35 -13.63
N GLY A 597 -14.44 0.01 -13.11
CA GLY A 597 -13.28 -0.87 -12.97
C GLY A 597 -13.33 -1.81 -11.76
N LEU A 598 -14.26 -1.60 -10.81
CA LEU A 598 -14.28 -2.36 -9.56
C LEU A 598 -14.68 -3.81 -9.77
N SER A 599 -13.83 -4.73 -9.31
CA SER A 599 -14.16 -6.14 -9.23
C SER A 599 -14.48 -6.54 -7.79
N ARG A 600 -15.42 -7.47 -7.61
CA ARG A 600 -15.88 -7.91 -6.28
C ARG A 600 -14.83 -8.67 -5.46
N HIS A 601 -13.79 -9.23 -6.07
CA HIS A 601 -12.91 -10.20 -5.43
C HIS A 601 -11.41 -9.98 -5.66
N GLY A 602 -11.04 -8.95 -6.44
CA GLY A 602 -9.64 -8.56 -6.60
C GLY A 602 -9.32 -7.29 -5.82
N ALA A 603 -8.06 -6.91 -5.75
CA ALA A 603 -7.72 -5.54 -5.42
C ALA A 603 -8.51 -4.64 -6.39
N PRO A 604 -9.35 -3.73 -5.89
CA PRO A 604 -10.14 -2.89 -6.75
C PRO A 604 -9.22 -2.17 -7.71
N SER A 605 -9.65 -1.98 -8.95
CA SER A 605 -9.00 -1.00 -9.79
C SER A 605 -9.07 0.31 -9.04
N ARG A 606 -7.92 0.86 -8.73
CA ARG A 606 -7.82 2.14 -8.02
C ARG A 606 -7.74 3.29 -9.01
N TRP A 607 -7.67 2.96 -10.28
CA TRP A 607 -7.58 3.87 -11.41
C TRP A 607 -8.87 3.85 -12.21
N PRO A 608 -9.21 4.93 -12.90
CA PRO A 608 -10.29 4.93 -13.89
C PRO A 608 -10.13 3.77 -14.88
N ILE A 609 -11.25 3.19 -15.31
CA ILE A 609 -11.22 1.96 -16.11
C ILE A 609 -10.39 2.04 -17.40
N PRO A 610 -10.23 3.20 -18.09
CA PRO A 610 -9.35 3.29 -19.27
C PRO A 610 -7.91 2.84 -19.01
N VAL A 611 -7.38 3.05 -17.79
CA VAL A 611 -6.03 2.58 -17.41
C VAL A 611 -5.92 1.05 -17.49
N LYS A 612 -6.99 0.33 -17.16
CA LYS A 612 -7.00 -1.13 -17.30
C LYS A 612 -6.85 -1.57 -18.76
N TYR A 613 -7.58 -0.91 -19.65
CA TYR A 613 -7.49 -1.20 -21.09
C TYR A 613 -6.11 -0.81 -21.66
N LEU A 614 -5.56 0.33 -21.24
CA LEU A 614 -4.20 0.74 -21.60
C LEU A 614 -3.17 -0.35 -21.27
N ASN A 615 -3.21 -0.88 -20.03
CA ASN A 615 -2.29 -1.93 -19.60
C ASN A 615 -2.53 -3.28 -20.32
N GLU A 616 -3.77 -3.60 -20.67
CA GLU A 616 -4.08 -4.82 -21.43
C GLU A 616 -3.59 -4.73 -22.89
N TYR A 617 -3.65 -3.55 -23.50
CA TYR A 617 -3.01 -3.32 -24.82
C TYR A 617 -1.51 -3.49 -24.75
N ALA A 618 -0.84 -2.91 -23.75
CA ALA A 618 0.59 -3.06 -23.53
C ALA A 618 1.01 -4.53 -23.35
N ALA A 619 0.22 -5.29 -22.58
CA ALA A 619 0.47 -6.72 -22.38
C ALA A 619 0.37 -7.51 -23.71
N ARG A 620 -0.56 -7.16 -24.59
CA ARG A 620 -0.73 -7.80 -25.91
C ARG A 620 0.31 -7.36 -26.92
N GLU A 621 0.79 -6.12 -26.87
CA GLU A 621 1.86 -5.61 -27.73
C GLU A 621 3.11 -6.47 -27.58
N GLY A 622 3.47 -6.82 -26.32
CA GLY A 622 4.59 -7.70 -26.04
C GLY A 622 4.44 -9.09 -26.69
N ALA A 623 3.23 -9.63 -26.70
CA ALA A 623 2.95 -10.90 -27.34
C ALA A 623 3.02 -10.86 -28.88
N ALA A 624 2.64 -9.73 -29.49
CA ALA A 624 2.67 -9.57 -30.96
C ALA A 624 4.09 -9.37 -31.50
N GLY A 625 5.01 -8.80 -30.74
CA GLY A 625 6.42 -8.62 -31.12
C GLY A 625 7.18 -9.93 -31.35
N GLU A 626 6.68 -11.07 -30.89
CA GLU A 626 7.24 -12.40 -31.16
C GLU A 626 6.86 -12.95 -32.57
N CYS A 627 5.80 -12.44 -33.18
CA CYS A 627 5.39 -12.80 -34.56
C CYS A 627 6.03 -11.89 -35.60
N GLY A 628 7.37 -11.85 -35.64
CA GLY A 628 8.17 -11.10 -36.62
C GLY A 628 8.01 -11.55 -38.08
N ILE A 629 6.81 -11.82 -38.55
CA ILE A 629 6.47 -12.06 -39.95
C ILE A 629 5.05 -11.50 -40.19
N CYS A 630 4.91 -10.21 -40.38
CA CYS A 630 3.90 -9.59 -41.26
C CYS A 630 4.21 -8.08 -41.33
N SER A 631 5.18 -7.71 -42.18
CA SER A 631 5.27 -6.37 -42.80
C SER A 631 4.58 -6.43 -44.13
#